data_6ba6b8a6367adc82a48129c8af887d5b
#
_entry.id   6ba6b8a6367adc82a48129c8af887d5b
#
_cell.length_a   1.000
_cell.length_b   1.000
_cell.length_c   1.000
_cell.angle_alpha   90.00
_cell.angle_beta   90.00
_cell.angle_gamma   90.00
#
_symmetry.space_group_name_H-M   'P 1'
#
loop_
_entity.id
_entity.type
_entity.pdbx_description
1 polymer ?
#
loop_
_entity_poly.entity_id
_entity_poly.type
_entity_poly.pdbx_seq_one_letter_code
_entity_poly.pdbx_strand_id
1 'polypeptide(L)'
;MMELVTGGSGSGKSAYAEDRICALYEEYRKTGKKEQKLYYIATMYPYGTETEEKIADHRRRREGKGFRTLEWYTNITEKIHQFEASGEALGCVLLECVSNLAANELYMEEGAKDEAVRVVAQAMAMLKKKSCHLVVVTNEIFSESAKDSEEMRKLSLIHISE
;
A
#
# COMPACT_ATOMS: atom_id res chain seq x y z
N MET A 1 -7.62 -12.09 4.79
CA MET A 1 -8.57 -11.44 3.86
C MET A 1 -7.92 -10.22 3.23
N MET A 2 -8.22 -9.98 1.98
CA MET A 2 -7.70 -8.82 1.25
C MET A 2 -8.86 -7.99 0.71
N GLU A 3 -8.80 -6.67 0.92
CA GLU A 3 -9.76 -5.73 0.36
C GLU A 3 -9.04 -4.68 -0.45
N LEU A 4 -9.62 -4.34 -1.59
CA LEU A 4 -9.13 -3.26 -2.45
C LEU A 4 -10.08 -2.07 -2.33
N VAL A 5 -9.53 -0.91 -1.97
CA VAL A 5 -10.29 0.33 -1.85
C VAL A 5 -9.84 1.27 -2.98
N THR A 6 -10.75 1.59 -3.87
CA THR A 6 -10.44 2.44 -5.02
C THR A 6 -11.34 3.67 -5.04
N GLY A 7 -10.88 4.72 -5.66
CA GLY A 7 -11.63 5.95 -5.80
C GLY A 7 -10.75 7.08 -6.28
N GLY A 8 -11.38 8.16 -6.67
CA GLY A 8 -10.69 9.35 -7.11
C GLY A 8 -10.02 10.10 -5.96
N SER A 9 -9.16 11.03 -6.31
CA SER A 9 -8.54 11.92 -5.34
C SER A 9 -9.62 12.70 -4.58
N GLY A 10 -9.50 12.76 -3.26
CA GLY A 10 -10.45 13.48 -2.43
C GLY A 10 -11.78 12.77 -2.18
N SER A 11 -11.89 11.49 -2.55
CA SER A 11 -13.13 10.72 -2.37
C SER A 11 -13.34 10.19 -0.95
N GLY A 12 -12.36 10.36 -0.06
CA GLY A 12 -12.45 9.81 1.28
C GLY A 12 -11.97 8.38 1.40
N LYS A 13 -11.37 7.83 0.34
CA LYS A 13 -10.93 6.43 0.34
C LYS A 13 -9.87 6.13 1.41
N SER A 14 -8.99 7.08 1.69
CA SER A 14 -7.95 6.87 2.72
C SER A 14 -8.56 6.72 4.10
N ALA A 15 -9.50 7.59 4.44
CA ALA A 15 -10.21 7.51 5.73
C ALA A 15 -10.99 6.20 5.85
N TYR A 16 -11.69 5.81 4.78
CA TYR A 16 -12.41 4.55 4.75
C TYR A 16 -11.47 3.36 4.97
N ALA A 17 -10.34 3.34 4.26
CA ALA A 17 -9.38 2.26 4.35
C ALA A 17 -8.77 2.16 5.76
N GLU A 18 -8.44 3.30 6.36
CA GLU A 18 -7.93 3.33 7.73
C GLU A 18 -8.95 2.76 8.72
N ASP A 19 -10.20 3.22 8.62
CA ASP A 19 -11.26 2.72 9.50
C ASP A 19 -11.47 1.23 9.31
N ARG A 20 -11.42 0.77 8.06
CA ARG A 20 -11.63 -0.64 7.75
C ARG A 20 -10.55 -1.53 8.35
N ILE A 21 -9.27 -1.19 8.17
CA ILE A 21 -8.20 -2.01 8.72
C ILE A 21 -8.17 -1.95 10.25
N CYS A 22 -8.49 -0.81 10.83
CA CYS A 22 -8.59 -0.69 12.28
C CYS A 22 -9.69 -1.58 12.85
N ALA A 23 -10.84 -1.65 12.17
CA ALA A 23 -11.95 -2.53 12.59
C ALA A 23 -11.54 -4.00 12.52
N LEU A 24 -10.87 -4.39 11.43
CA LEU A 24 -10.36 -5.76 11.28
C LEU A 24 -9.33 -6.11 12.35
N TYR A 25 -8.47 -5.16 12.67
CA TYR A 25 -7.47 -5.33 13.71
C TYR A 25 -8.11 -5.53 15.09
N GLU A 26 -9.13 -4.74 15.40
CA GLU A 26 -9.85 -4.89 16.68
C GLU A 26 -10.56 -6.24 16.78
N GLU A 27 -11.20 -6.70 15.71
CA GLU A 27 -11.80 -8.02 15.67
C GLU A 27 -10.76 -9.11 15.92
N TYR A 28 -9.60 -8.98 15.29
CA TYR A 28 -8.52 -9.95 15.46
C TYR A 28 -8.02 -10.00 16.89
N ARG A 29 -7.86 -8.84 17.52
CA ARG A 29 -7.42 -8.77 18.92
C ARG A 29 -8.38 -9.48 19.87
N LYS A 30 -9.69 -9.40 19.60
CA LYS A 30 -10.71 -10.02 20.44
C LYS A 30 -10.67 -11.53 20.40
N THR A 31 -10.04 -12.14 19.40
CA THR A 31 -9.96 -13.60 19.31
C THR A 31 -9.01 -14.22 20.34
N GLY A 32 -8.19 -13.40 21.00
CA GLY A 32 -7.21 -13.87 21.97
C GLY A 32 -6.06 -14.66 21.36
N LYS A 33 -5.95 -14.68 20.04
CA LYS A 33 -4.86 -15.34 19.35
C LYS A 33 -3.58 -14.52 19.46
N LYS A 34 -2.49 -15.09 18.97
CA LYS A 34 -1.15 -14.49 19.01
C LYS A 34 -1.20 -13.00 18.70
N GLU A 35 -0.46 -12.20 19.46
CA GLU A 35 -0.39 -10.77 19.27
C GLU A 35 0.00 -10.41 17.83
N GLN A 36 -0.82 -9.60 17.21
CA GLN A 36 -0.56 -9.08 15.88
C GLN A 36 -0.42 -7.57 15.96
N LYS A 37 0.31 -7.01 15.01
CA LYS A 37 0.55 -5.58 14.95
C LYS A 37 -0.19 -4.98 13.77
N LEU A 38 -0.43 -3.68 13.85
CA LEU A 38 -1.09 -2.91 12.80
C LEU A 38 -0.03 -2.10 12.06
N TYR A 39 0.11 -2.37 10.77
CA TYR A 39 1.13 -1.72 9.94
C TYR A 39 0.51 -0.87 8.85
N TYR A 40 1.17 0.25 8.59
CA TYR A 40 0.88 1.12 7.45
C TYR A 40 2.10 1.11 6.54
N ILE A 41 1.94 0.61 5.33
CA ILE A 41 3.00 0.65 4.33
C ILE A 41 2.82 1.91 3.51
N ALA A 42 3.75 2.84 3.66
CA ALA A 42 3.75 4.12 2.97
C ALA A 42 4.60 4.01 1.71
N THR A 43 3.98 4.21 0.56
CA THR A 43 4.67 4.13 -0.73
C THR A 43 4.91 5.50 -1.35
N MET A 44 4.36 6.57 -0.78
CA MET A 44 4.53 7.91 -1.31
C MET A 44 5.91 8.46 -0.96
N TYR A 45 6.76 8.60 -1.97
CA TYR A 45 8.09 9.17 -1.80
C TYR A 45 8.00 10.70 -1.73
N PRO A 46 8.73 11.34 -0.82
CA PRO A 46 8.66 12.80 -0.66
C PRO A 46 9.45 13.55 -1.72
N TYR A 47 8.83 13.77 -2.88
CA TYR A 47 9.49 14.44 -4.01
C TYR A 47 9.56 15.96 -3.87
N GLY A 48 8.75 16.58 -3.05
CA GLY A 48 8.74 18.02 -2.90
C GLY A 48 7.71 18.45 -1.87
N THR A 49 7.58 19.77 -1.70
CA THR A 49 6.74 20.35 -0.65
C THR A 49 5.31 19.86 -0.67
N GLU A 50 4.68 19.80 -1.84
CA GLU A 50 3.30 19.37 -1.96
C GLU A 50 3.13 17.91 -1.52
N THR A 51 4.04 17.03 -1.95
CA THR A 51 4.03 15.63 -1.56
C THR A 51 4.31 15.48 -0.06
N GLU A 52 5.25 16.27 0.46
CA GLU A 52 5.56 16.27 1.89
C GLU A 52 4.37 16.69 2.74
N GLU A 53 3.56 17.64 2.27
CA GLU A 53 2.35 18.08 2.95
C GLU A 53 1.32 16.94 3.00
N LYS A 54 1.14 16.22 1.90
CA LYS A 54 0.24 15.07 1.85
C LYS A 54 0.68 13.99 2.82
N ILE A 55 1.98 13.70 2.84
CA ILE A 55 2.55 12.72 3.77
C ILE A 55 2.29 13.13 5.22
N ALA A 56 2.50 14.41 5.53
CA ALA A 56 2.26 14.94 6.87
C ALA A 56 0.80 14.83 7.27
N ASP A 57 -0.13 15.12 6.34
CA ASP A 57 -1.57 14.98 6.60
C ASP A 57 -1.95 13.54 6.89
N HIS A 58 -1.42 12.59 6.12
CA HIS A 58 -1.66 11.18 6.34
C HIS A 58 -1.12 10.72 7.69
N ARG A 59 0.06 11.19 8.08
CA ARG A 59 0.64 10.87 9.39
C ARG A 59 -0.23 11.40 10.52
N ARG A 60 -0.73 12.62 10.39
CA ARG A 60 -1.60 13.22 11.42
C ARG A 60 -2.88 12.40 11.61
N ARG A 61 -3.48 11.93 10.52
CA ARG A 61 -4.70 11.11 10.61
C ARG A 61 -4.46 9.78 11.31
N ARG A 62 -3.25 9.23 11.19
CA ARG A 62 -2.92 7.95 11.81
C ARG A 62 -2.49 8.04 13.25
N GLU A 63 -2.19 9.25 13.73
CA GLU A 63 -1.74 9.43 15.13
C GLU A 63 -2.78 8.86 16.10
N GLY A 64 -2.29 8.14 17.09
CA GLY A 64 -3.14 7.56 18.14
C GLY A 64 -3.90 6.32 17.75
N LYS A 65 -3.80 5.86 16.51
CA LYS A 65 -4.53 4.67 16.03
C LYS A 65 -3.75 3.37 16.18
N GLY A 66 -2.49 3.46 16.57
CA GLY A 66 -1.65 2.27 16.80
C GLY A 66 -0.91 1.75 15.59
N PHE A 67 -0.91 2.49 14.49
CA PHE A 67 -0.16 2.10 13.31
C PHE A 67 1.34 2.19 13.51
N ARG A 68 2.05 1.20 12.97
CA ARG A 68 3.49 1.24 12.78
C ARG A 68 3.75 1.48 11.30
N THR A 69 4.52 2.50 10.96
CA THR A 69 4.74 2.91 9.57
C THR A 69 5.98 2.23 9.00
N LEU A 70 5.82 1.64 7.83
CA LEU A 70 6.92 1.08 7.03
C LEU A 70 7.00 1.90 5.75
N GLU A 71 8.10 2.62 5.56
CA GLU A 71 8.31 3.43 4.36
C GLU A 71 8.97 2.56 3.29
N TRP A 72 8.14 1.86 2.53
CA TRP A 72 8.58 0.91 1.51
C TRP A 72 8.18 1.42 0.13
N TYR A 73 9.14 1.97 -0.57
CA TYR A 73 8.87 2.66 -1.84
C TYR A 73 9.00 1.76 -3.05
N THR A 74 9.86 0.76 -2.99
CA THR A 74 10.09 -0.21 -4.08
C THR A 74 10.42 -1.57 -3.49
N ASN A 75 10.35 -2.61 -4.34
CA ASN A 75 10.82 -3.96 -4.02
C ASN A 75 10.27 -4.50 -2.70
N ILE A 76 8.97 -4.45 -2.57
CA ILE A 76 8.29 -4.84 -1.33
C ILE A 76 8.55 -6.31 -1.00
N THR A 77 8.61 -7.19 -1.99
CA THR A 77 8.87 -8.61 -1.76
C THR A 77 10.18 -8.82 -0.98
N GLU A 78 11.25 -8.15 -1.41
CA GLU A 78 12.53 -8.25 -0.70
C GLU A 78 12.47 -7.61 0.68
N LYS A 79 11.75 -6.50 0.80
CA LYS A 79 11.58 -5.84 2.09
C LYS A 79 10.84 -6.72 3.09
N ILE A 80 9.85 -7.48 2.63
CA ILE A 80 9.16 -8.46 3.48
C ILE A 80 10.15 -9.54 3.95
N HIS A 81 10.99 -10.05 3.03
CA HIS A 81 11.98 -11.05 3.39
C HIS A 81 12.96 -10.54 4.45
N GLN A 82 13.44 -9.31 4.29
CA GLN A 82 14.34 -8.68 5.25
C GLN A 82 13.64 -8.47 6.60
N PHE A 83 12.37 -8.06 6.57
CA PHE A 83 11.56 -7.85 7.76
C PHE A 83 11.41 -9.14 8.57
N GLU A 84 11.08 -10.22 7.88
CA GLU A 84 10.94 -11.52 8.51
C GLU A 84 12.30 -12.05 9.02
N ALA A 85 13.38 -11.81 8.28
CA ALA A 85 14.72 -12.19 8.70
C ALA A 85 15.15 -11.49 9.99
N SER A 86 14.59 -10.30 10.25
CA SER A 86 14.87 -9.58 11.50
C SER A 86 14.03 -10.05 12.68
N GLY A 87 13.18 -11.05 12.48
CA GLY A 87 12.33 -11.60 13.52
C GLY A 87 10.95 -10.98 13.61
N GLU A 88 10.63 -10.08 12.69
CA GLU A 88 9.32 -9.42 12.65
C GLU A 88 8.34 -10.18 11.76
N ALA A 89 7.05 -9.92 11.94
CA ALA A 89 6.02 -10.51 11.09
C ALA A 89 4.93 -9.48 10.82
N LEU A 90 4.39 -9.50 9.61
CA LEU A 90 3.26 -8.66 9.26
C LEU A 90 2.00 -9.19 9.95
N GLY A 91 1.15 -8.27 10.37
CA GLY A 91 -0.16 -8.60 10.97
C GLY A 91 -1.27 -8.04 10.11
N CYS A 92 -1.98 -7.04 10.62
CA CYS A 92 -2.96 -6.30 9.84
C CYS A 92 -2.25 -5.17 9.10
N VAL A 93 -2.44 -5.08 7.80
CA VAL A 93 -1.66 -4.19 6.95
C VAL A 93 -2.57 -3.32 6.10
N LEU A 94 -2.29 -2.03 6.11
CA LEU A 94 -2.84 -1.06 5.16
C LEU A 94 -1.73 -0.60 4.23
N LEU A 95 -1.89 -0.79 2.94
CA LEU A 95 -0.96 -0.27 1.94
C LEU A 95 -1.57 0.94 1.25
N GLU A 96 -0.90 2.06 1.32
CA GLU A 96 -1.33 3.28 0.63
C GLU A 96 -0.16 3.87 -0.14
N CYS A 97 -0.13 3.79 -1.47
CA CYS A 97 -1.11 3.13 -2.32
C CYS A 97 -0.39 2.36 -3.44
N VAL A 98 -1.10 1.49 -4.12
CA VAL A 98 -0.54 0.71 -5.23
C VAL A 98 -0.13 1.59 -6.40
N SER A 99 -0.88 2.65 -6.66
CA SER A 99 -0.55 3.56 -7.76
C SER A 99 0.81 4.22 -7.56
N ASN A 100 1.10 4.66 -6.34
CA ASN A 100 2.41 5.21 -6.03
C ASN A 100 3.50 4.14 -6.11
N LEU A 101 3.21 2.93 -5.63
CA LEU A 101 4.17 1.83 -5.72
C LEU A 101 4.51 1.53 -7.17
N ALA A 102 3.50 1.45 -8.03
CA ALA A 102 3.71 1.18 -9.44
C ALA A 102 4.52 2.29 -10.11
N ALA A 103 4.22 3.54 -9.79
CA ALA A 103 4.99 4.68 -10.32
C ALA A 103 6.44 4.64 -9.84
N ASN A 104 6.66 4.30 -8.59
CA ASN A 104 8.02 4.16 -8.06
C ASN A 104 8.79 3.07 -8.80
N GLU A 105 8.15 1.93 -9.06
CA GLU A 105 8.82 0.84 -9.79
C GLU A 105 9.11 1.21 -11.24
N LEU A 106 8.27 2.02 -11.85
CA LEU A 106 8.48 2.46 -13.24
C LEU A 106 9.58 3.53 -13.36
N TYR A 107 9.63 4.45 -12.41
CA TYR A 107 10.39 5.69 -12.61
C TYR A 107 11.57 5.90 -11.66
N MET A 108 11.59 5.29 -10.47
CA MET A 108 12.72 5.47 -9.57
C MET A 108 13.93 4.68 -10.07
N GLU A 109 15.12 5.18 -9.76
CA GLU A 109 16.36 4.53 -10.16
C GLU A 109 16.42 3.07 -9.71
N GLU A 110 16.02 2.79 -8.48
CA GLU A 110 16.01 1.45 -7.93
C GLU A 110 14.75 0.66 -8.27
N GLY A 111 13.88 1.20 -9.11
CA GLY A 111 12.66 0.54 -9.53
C GLY A 111 12.89 -0.54 -10.57
N ALA A 112 11.89 -1.37 -10.76
CA ALA A 112 11.96 -2.52 -11.66
C ALA A 112 11.80 -2.18 -13.15
N LYS A 113 11.42 -0.95 -13.48
CA LYS A 113 11.28 -0.46 -14.84
C LYS A 113 10.30 -1.32 -15.66
N ASP A 114 10.78 -1.99 -16.70
CA ASP A 114 9.93 -2.82 -17.55
C ASP A 114 9.28 -3.98 -16.81
N GLU A 115 9.83 -4.38 -15.67
CA GLU A 115 9.30 -5.45 -14.86
C GLU A 115 8.34 -4.95 -13.77
N ALA A 116 7.97 -3.67 -13.80
CA ALA A 116 7.17 -3.06 -12.73
C ALA A 116 5.84 -3.78 -12.49
N VAL A 117 5.12 -4.14 -13.55
CA VAL A 117 3.83 -4.84 -13.40
C VAL A 117 4.02 -6.17 -12.68
N ARG A 118 5.00 -6.95 -13.10
CA ARG A 118 5.31 -8.24 -12.49
C ARG A 118 5.72 -8.07 -11.03
N VAL A 119 6.58 -7.12 -10.74
CA VAL A 119 7.10 -6.88 -9.39
C VAL A 119 5.99 -6.42 -8.45
N VAL A 120 5.12 -5.52 -8.89
CA VAL A 120 3.99 -5.07 -8.08
C VAL A 120 3.00 -6.21 -7.83
N ALA A 121 2.69 -7.00 -8.86
CA ALA A 121 1.80 -8.15 -8.71
C ALA A 121 2.36 -9.16 -7.71
N GLN A 122 3.65 -9.45 -7.77
CA GLN A 122 4.32 -10.34 -6.81
C GLN A 122 4.26 -9.76 -5.39
N ALA A 123 4.45 -8.45 -5.26
CA ALA A 123 4.38 -7.77 -3.97
C ALA A 123 2.98 -7.92 -3.36
N MET A 124 1.93 -7.73 -4.16
CA MET A 124 0.55 -7.88 -3.67
C MET A 124 0.27 -9.32 -3.24
N ALA A 125 0.71 -10.30 -4.03
CA ALA A 125 0.55 -11.70 -3.68
C ALA A 125 1.27 -12.05 -2.38
N MET A 126 2.49 -11.54 -2.20
CA MET A 126 3.26 -11.77 -0.98
C MET A 126 2.62 -11.12 0.23
N LEU A 127 2.16 -9.88 0.10
CA LEU A 127 1.46 -9.19 1.18
C LEU A 127 0.19 -9.93 1.59
N LYS A 128 -0.59 -10.39 0.63
CA LYS A 128 -1.79 -11.18 0.90
C LYS A 128 -1.46 -12.46 1.67
N LYS A 129 -0.40 -13.13 1.27
CA LYS A 129 0.03 -14.38 1.90
C LYS A 129 0.52 -14.17 3.33
N LYS A 130 1.26 -13.10 3.57
CA LYS A 130 1.96 -12.85 4.84
C LYS A 130 1.14 -12.06 5.86
N SER A 131 0.08 -11.40 5.44
CA SER A 131 -0.77 -10.59 6.32
C SER A 131 -1.95 -11.39 6.84
N CYS A 132 -2.42 -11.07 8.04
CA CYS A 132 -3.70 -11.60 8.54
C CYS A 132 -4.87 -10.96 7.80
N HIS A 133 -4.81 -9.64 7.68
CA HIS A 133 -5.75 -8.84 6.90
C HIS A 133 -4.96 -7.80 6.13
N LEU A 134 -5.37 -7.57 4.89
CA LEU A 134 -4.72 -6.61 4.02
C LEU A 134 -5.76 -5.70 3.38
N VAL A 135 -5.63 -4.41 3.60
CA VAL A 135 -6.42 -3.41 2.89
C VAL A 135 -5.47 -2.62 2.01
N VAL A 136 -5.79 -2.53 0.74
CA VAL A 136 -4.95 -1.87 -0.26
C VAL A 136 -5.72 -0.71 -0.86
N VAL A 137 -5.11 0.47 -0.84
CA VAL A 137 -5.67 1.66 -1.46
C VAL A 137 -5.05 1.83 -2.84
N THR A 138 -5.87 2.14 -3.82
CA THR A 138 -5.39 2.48 -5.15
C THR A 138 -6.20 3.65 -5.69
N ASN A 139 -5.53 4.54 -6.40
CA ASN A 139 -6.21 5.64 -7.07
C ASN A 139 -6.88 5.12 -8.34
N GLU A 140 -7.98 5.76 -8.70
CA GLU A 140 -8.61 5.49 -9.97
C GLU A 140 -7.70 5.98 -11.08
N ILE A 141 -7.24 5.07 -11.94
CA ILE A 141 -6.27 5.39 -12.99
C ILE A 141 -6.86 5.44 -14.40
N PHE A 142 -8.17 5.33 -14.50
CA PHE A 142 -8.87 5.42 -15.77
C PHE A 142 -9.34 6.84 -16.05
N SER A 143 -8.66 7.84 -15.50
CA SER A 143 -8.98 9.24 -15.76
C SER A 143 -8.65 9.56 -17.23
N GLU A 144 -9.46 10.41 -17.81
CA GLU A 144 -9.39 10.71 -19.24
C GLU A 144 -8.06 11.26 -19.71
N SER A 145 -7.32 11.91 -18.85
CA SER A 145 -6.11 12.65 -19.24
C SER A 145 -4.91 11.78 -19.52
N ALA A 146 -4.90 10.52 -19.08
CA ALA A 146 -3.69 9.70 -19.17
C ALA A 146 -3.91 8.40 -19.89
N LYS A 147 -4.99 8.28 -20.56
CA LYS A 147 -5.48 7.04 -21.12
C LYS A 147 -4.60 6.35 -22.13
N ASP A 148 -3.78 7.08 -22.85
CA ASP A 148 -3.03 6.52 -23.96
C ASP A 148 -1.56 6.28 -23.67
N SER A 149 -1.12 6.53 -22.45
CA SER A 149 0.28 6.26 -22.10
C SER A 149 0.46 4.77 -21.80
N GLU A 150 1.60 4.25 -22.20
CA GLU A 150 1.94 2.85 -21.91
C GLU A 150 2.00 2.60 -20.42
N GLU A 151 2.50 3.56 -19.67
CA GLU A 151 2.58 3.48 -18.20
C GLU A 151 1.21 3.35 -17.57
N MET A 152 0.24 4.11 -18.05
CA MET A 152 -1.13 4.05 -17.54
C MET A 152 -1.79 2.73 -17.88
N ARG A 153 -1.47 2.16 -19.04
CA ARG A 153 -1.97 0.84 -19.40
C ARG A 153 -1.41 -0.23 -18.47
N LYS A 154 -0.13 -0.13 -18.12
CA LYS A 154 0.48 -1.04 -17.15
C LYS A 154 -0.17 -0.91 -15.79
N LEU A 155 -0.46 0.30 -15.33
CA LEU A 155 -1.17 0.53 -14.06
C LEU A 155 -2.58 -0.06 -14.09
N SER A 156 -3.28 0.07 -15.23
CA SER A 156 -4.60 -0.52 -15.40
C SER A 156 -4.56 -2.04 -15.29
N LEU A 157 -3.53 -2.67 -15.84
CA LEU A 157 -3.35 -4.12 -15.75
C LEU A 157 -3.13 -4.56 -14.31
N ILE A 158 -2.42 -3.77 -13.51
CA ILE A 158 -2.23 -4.05 -12.10
C ILE A 158 -3.58 -4.02 -11.37
N HIS A 159 -4.42 -3.04 -11.66
CA HIS A 159 -5.76 -2.97 -11.09
C HIS A 159 -6.61 -4.18 -11.43
N ILE A 160 -6.55 -4.61 -12.66
CA ILE A 160 -7.33 -5.76 -13.14
C ILE A 160 -6.88 -7.05 -12.47
N SER A 161 -5.59 -7.19 -12.22
CA SER A 161 -5.04 -8.40 -11.62
C SER A 161 -5.32 -8.53 -10.11
N GLU A 162 -5.79 -7.45 -9.48
CA GLU A 162 -6.21 -7.50 -8.09
C GLU A 162 -7.57 -8.17 -7.90
#